data_0b55f3dffaf640e95c774964037f8999
#
_entry.id   0b55f3dffaf640e95c774964037f8999
#
_cell.length_a   1.000
_cell.length_b   1.000
_cell.length_c   1.000
_cell.angle_alpha   90.00
_cell.angle_beta   90.00
_cell.angle_gamma   90.00
#
_symmetry.space_group_name_H-M   'P 1'
#
loop_
_entity.id
_entity.type
_entity.pdbx_description
1 polymer ?
#
loop_
_entity_poly.entity_id
_entity_poly.type
_entity_poly.pdbx_seq_one_letter_code
_entity_poly.pdbx_strand_id
1 'polypeptide(L)'
;MNPSAEALRATFGSAIGRAVESCGDTIVHVDRTALLEVMAWLRDTPGQQYDYLVDVTAVEYRDRERPLELVYNLRSLERRADLRVKVELDPRGDLTVDSIVPLWRGADWLEREVYDMFGVAFRGHPDLRRILMWETYAEGHPLRKDFPLRGRFSRAEQVRQALAANPEAHYSLEELSIAAAYDELPPDMRERLRRGERGRIPHSE
;
A
#
# COMPACT_ATOMS: atom_id res chain seq x y z
N MET A 1 8.99 8.27 -26.94
CA MET A 1 7.76 7.64 -26.40
C MET A 1 7.74 6.16 -26.76
N ASN A 2 7.35 5.27 -25.85
CA ASN A 2 7.31 3.83 -26.10
C ASN A 2 6.24 3.51 -27.17
N PRO A 3 6.57 2.71 -28.22
CA PRO A 3 5.62 2.34 -29.29
C PRO A 3 4.34 1.68 -28.79
N SER A 4 4.38 1.04 -27.61
CA SER A 4 3.20 0.44 -27.00
C SER A 4 2.09 1.44 -26.68
N ALA A 5 2.41 2.71 -26.43
CA ALA A 5 1.41 3.75 -26.18
C ALA A 5 0.57 4.08 -27.44
N GLU A 6 1.20 4.06 -28.61
CA GLU A 6 0.51 4.26 -29.89
C GLU A 6 -0.34 3.03 -30.24
N ALA A 7 0.21 1.84 -30.05
CA ALA A 7 -0.51 0.58 -30.28
C ALA A 7 -1.75 0.45 -29.36
N LEU A 8 -1.65 0.85 -28.10
CA LEU A 8 -2.78 0.90 -27.17
C LEU A 8 -3.88 1.85 -27.67
N ARG A 9 -3.51 3.05 -28.12
CA ARG A 9 -4.50 4.01 -28.65
C ARG A 9 -5.18 3.48 -29.91
N ALA A 10 -4.43 2.82 -30.78
CA ALA A 10 -4.98 2.22 -31.99
C ALA A 10 -5.98 1.08 -31.68
N THR A 11 -5.70 0.29 -30.63
CA THR A 11 -6.51 -0.87 -30.28
C THR A 11 -7.74 -0.52 -29.43
N PHE A 12 -7.55 0.33 -28.40
CA PHE A 12 -8.57 0.60 -27.39
C PHE A 12 -9.24 1.99 -27.53
N GLY A 13 -8.79 2.81 -28.46
CA GLY A 13 -9.41 4.08 -28.79
C GLY A 13 -9.62 4.99 -27.59
N SER A 14 -10.89 5.31 -27.31
CA SER A 14 -11.28 6.25 -26.24
C SER A 14 -11.02 5.75 -24.82
N ALA A 15 -10.80 4.45 -24.62
CA ALA A 15 -10.44 3.90 -23.32
C ALA A 15 -9.00 4.30 -22.89
N ILE A 16 -8.18 4.74 -23.87
CA ILE A 16 -6.84 5.27 -23.62
C ILE A 16 -6.90 6.80 -23.61
N GLY A 17 -6.70 7.36 -22.47
CA GLY A 17 -6.64 8.81 -22.27
C GLY A 17 -5.33 9.42 -22.78
N ARG A 18 -4.73 10.29 -21.95
CA ARG A 18 -3.44 10.91 -22.30
C ARG A 18 -2.30 9.90 -22.22
N ALA A 19 -1.35 10.00 -23.13
CA ALA A 19 -0.04 9.37 -23.02
C ALA A 19 1.02 10.47 -22.96
N VAL A 20 1.91 10.38 -21.98
CA VAL A 20 2.90 11.40 -21.65
C VAL A 20 4.26 10.74 -21.49
N GLU A 21 5.32 11.40 -21.90
CA GLU A 21 6.69 11.02 -21.57
C GLU A 21 7.21 11.95 -20.47
N SER A 22 7.71 11.38 -19.39
CA SER A 22 8.26 12.13 -18.27
C SER A 22 9.51 11.42 -17.73
N CYS A 23 10.63 12.12 -17.72
CA CYS A 23 11.92 11.61 -17.23
C CYS A 23 12.37 10.29 -17.89
N GLY A 24 12.01 10.08 -19.17
CA GLY A 24 12.32 8.87 -19.92
C GLY A 24 11.26 7.76 -19.80
N ASP A 25 10.33 7.87 -18.86
CA ASP A 25 9.23 6.91 -18.69
C ASP A 25 8.03 7.29 -19.57
N THR A 26 7.47 6.31 -20.26
CA THR A 26 6.18 6.47 -20.95
C THR A 26 5.04 6.13 -19.99
N ILE A 27 4.14 7.09 -19.80
CA ILE A 27 2.97 7.00 -18.91
C ILE A 27 1.70 7.01 -19.76
N VAL A 28 0.83 6.02 -19.57
CA VAL A 28 -0.45 5.91 -20.28
C VAL A 28 -1.59 5.92 -19.27
N HIS A 29 -2.54 6.83 -19.43
CA HIS A 29 -3.75 6.86 -18.63
C HIS A 29 -4.83 5.99 -19.28
N VAL A 30 -5.43 5.10 -18.50
CA VAL A 30 -6.42 4.13 -18.96
C VAL A 30 -7.72 4.31 -18.15
N ASP A 31 -8.86 4.18 -18.82
CA ASP A 31 -10.15 4.14 -18.12
C ASP A 31 -10.22 2.91 -17.22
N ARG A 32 -10.76 3.10 -16.01
CA ARG A 32 -10.86 2.02 -15.01
C ARG A 32 -11.63 0.80 -15.51
N THR A 33 -12.62 1.01 -16.38
CA THR A 33 -13.46 -0.07 -16.91
C THR A 33 -12.75 -0.95 -17.93
N ALA A 34 -11.73 -0.42 -18.60
CA ALA A 34 -10.93 -1.13 -19.59
C ALA A 34 -9.61 -1.68 -19.01
N LEU A 35 -9.31 -1.42 -17.73
CA LEU A 35 -8.01 -1.73 -17.15
C LEU A 35 -7.62 -3.20 -17.34
N LEU A 36 -8.48 -4.14 -16.95
CA LEU A 36 -8.16 -5.57 -17.01
C LEU A 36 -7.89 -6.04 -18.46
N GLU A 37 -8.68 -5.55 -19.41
CA GLU A 37 -8.55 -5.88 -20.82
C GLU A 37 -7.26 -5.32 -21.41
N VAL A 38 -6.95 -4.05 -21.11
CA VAL A 38 -5.69 -3.39 -21.50
C VAL A 38 -4.48 -4.12 -20.94
N MET A 39 -4.53 -4.50 -19.66
CA MET A 39 -3.44 -5.20 -18.99
C MET A 39 -3.22 -6.61 -19.56
N ALA A 40 -4.31 -7.34 -19.86
CA ALA A 40 -4.23 -8.64 -20.54
C ALA A 40 -3.61 -8.50 -21.93
N TRP A 41 -4.02 -7.49 -22.69
CA TRP A 41 -3.46 -7.21 -24.01
C TRP A 41 -1.96 -6.88 -23.94
N LEU A 42 -1.53 -6.07 -22.99
CA LEU A 42 -0.10 -5.73 -22.80
C LEU A 42 0.73 -6.95 -22.47
N ARG A 43 0.19 -7.90 -21.68
CA ARG A 43 0.89 -9.12 -21.31
C ARG A 43 0.98 -10.13 -22.46
N ASP A 44 -0.15 -10.36 -23.14
CA ASP A 44 -0.32 -11.55 -23.99
C ASP A 44 -0.10 -11.27 -25.49
N THR A 45 -0.17 -10.00 -25.92
CA THR A 45 -0.03 -9.68 -27.35
C THR A 45 1.42 -9.81 -27.81
N PRO A 46 1.68 -10.55 -28.91
CA PRO A 46 3.01 -10.61 -29.52
C PRO A 46 3.53 -9.21 -29.83
N GLY A 47 4.78 -8.95 -29.44
CA GLY A 47 5.42 -7.65 -29.59
C GLY A 47 5.12 -6.63 -28.50
N GLN A 48 4.24 -6.96 -27.53
CA GLN A 48 4.04 -6.20 -26.30
C GLN A 48 4.73 -6.91 -25.13
N GLN A 49 4.28 -8.07 -24.73
CA GLN A 49 4.92 -9.02 -23.79
C GLN A 49 5.45 -8.33 -22.52
N TYR A 50 4.60 -7.54 -21.86
CA TYR A 50 4.92 -7.00 -20.54
C TYR A 50 4.68 -8.08 -19.48
N ASP A 51 5.59 -9.03 -19.43
CA ASP A 51 5.54 -10.24 -18.62
C ASP A 51 5.87 -9.99 -17.14
N TYR A 52 6.52 -8.87 -16.82
CA TYR A 52 6.94 -8.54 -15.48
C TYR A 52 6.17 -7.34 -14.90
N LEU A 53 5.39 -7.60 -13.85
CA LEU A 53 4.79 -6.57 -13.01
C LEU A 53 5.83 -6.12 -11.99
N VAL A 54 6.29 -4.89 -12.12
CA VAL A 54 7.31 -4.33 -11.22
C VAL A 54 6.67 -3.89 -9.91
N ASP A 55 5.54 -3.16 -10.01
CA ASP A 55 4.88 -2.59 -8.84
C ASP A 55 3.43 -2.20 -9.13
N VAL A 56 2.59 -2.19 -8.09
CA VAL A 56 1.26 -1.57 -8.06
C VAL A 56 1.19 -0.67 -6.84
N THR A 57 0.96 0.61 -7.06
CA THR A 57 0.83 1.57 -5.97
C THR A 57 -0.24 2.62 -6.26
N ALA A 58 -0.47 3.54 -5.33
CA ALA A 58 -1.37 4.66 -5.54
C ALA A 58 -0.75 5.98 -5.08
N VAL A 59 -1.20 7.07 -5.67
CA VAL A 59 -0.79 8.42 -5.30
C VAL A 59 -2.03 9.30 -5.21
N GLU A 60 -2.21 10.01 -4.11
CA GLU A 60 -3.27 11.00 -3.98
C GLU A 60 -2.71 12.41 -4.05
N TYR A 61 -3.29 13.23 -4.94
CA TYR A 61 -2.96 14.65 -5.13
C TYR A 61 -4.01 15.54 -4.45
N ARG A 62 -3.65 16.75 -4.05
CA ARG A 62 -4.60 17.66 -3.36
C ARG A 62 -5.45 18.47 -4.33
N ASP A 63 -4.88 18.89 -5.46
CA ASP A 63 -5.42 19.93 -6.32
C ASP A 63 -5.86 19.39 -7.70
N ARG A 64 -6.45 18.17 -7.73
CA ARG A 64 -6.97 17.56 -8.95
C ARG A 64 -8.43 17.18 -8.83
N GLU A 65 -9.15 17.17 -9.94
CA GLU A 65 -10.54 16.74 -10.02
C GLU A 65 -10.69 15.26 -9.63
N ARG A 66 -9.79 14.41 -10.15
CA ARG A 66 -9.62 13.01 -9.78
C ARG A 66 -8.27 12.85 -9.08
N PRO A 67 -8.23 13.07 -7.78
CA PRO A 67 -6.96 13.20 -7.08
C PRO A 67 -6.24 11.89 -6.83
N LEU A 68 -6.91 10.75 -6.89
CA LEU A 68 -6.32 9.44 -6.64
C LEU A 68 -5.93 8.77 -7.96
N GLU A 69 -4.67 8.45 -8.12
CA GLU A 69 -4.15 7.70 -9.27
C GLU A 69 -3.65 6.34 -8.80
N LEU A 70 -4.16 5.25 -9.38
CA LEU A 70 -3.49 3.96 -9.33
C LEU A 70 -2.36 3.95 -10.35
N VAL A 71 -1.24 3.37 -9.98
CA VAL A 71 -0.03 3.31 -10.80
C VAL A 71 0.43 1.88 -10.91
N TYR A 72 0.54 1.38 -12.13
CA TYR A 72 1.04 0.06 -12.46
C TYR A 72 2.33 0.22 -13.25
N ASN A 73 3.43 -0.29 -12.74
CA ASN A 73 4.71 -0.29 -13.43
C ASN A 73 4.94 -1.66 -14.05
N LEU A 74 5.02 -1.69 -15.37
CA LEU A 74 5.19 -2.91 -16.16
C LEU A 74 6.55 -2.90 -16.87
N ARG A 75 7.16 -4.06 -17.01
CA ARG A 75 8.39 -4.26 -17.78
C ARG A 75 8.26 -5.45 -18.71
N SER A 76 8.67 -5.27 -19.96
CA SER A 76 8.95 -6.35 -20.89
C SER A 76 10.43 -6.71 -20.77
N LEU A 77 10.70 -7.92 -20.31
CA LEU A 77 12.09 -8.39 -20.12
C LEU A 77 12.77 -8.61 -21.47
N GLU A 78 12.06 -9.16 -22.44
CA GLU A 78 12.57 -9.42 -23.80
C GLU A 78 12.90 -8.11 -24.51
N ARG A 79 11.98 -7.14 -24.48
CA ARG A 79 12.11 -5.84 -25.18
C ARG A 79 12.94 -4.83 -24.40
N ARG A 80 13.23 -5.09 -23.11
CA ARG A 80 13.87 -4.13 -22.18
C ARG A 80 13.15 -2.78 -22.18
N ALA A 81 11.82 -2.83 -22.14
CA ALA A 81 10.96 -1.66 -22.22
C ALA A 81 10.09 -1.56 -20.97
N ASP A 82 10.01 -0.35 -20.44
CA ASP A 82 9.16 -0.02 -19.30
C ASP A 82 7.92 0.74 -19.76
N LEU A 83 6.80 0.50 -19.10
CA LEU A 83 5.55 1.20 -19.32
C LEU A 83 4.85 1.43 -17.98
N ARG A 84 4.43 2.66 -17.73
CA ARG A 84 3.62 3.01 -16.57
C ARG A 84 2.17 3.22 -17.00
N VAL A 85 1.27 2.39 -16.48
CA VAL A 85 -0.17 2.53 -16.68
C VAL A 85 -0.76 3.23 -15.45
N LYS A 86 -1.62 4.22 -15.67
CA LYS A 86 -2.30 4.95 -14.61
C LYS A 86 -3.81 4.92 -14.80
N VAL A 87 -4.53 4.80 -13.69
CA VAL A 87 -5.98 4.92 -13.61
C VAL A 87 -6.35 6.02 -12.64
N GLU A 88 -7.11 7.00 -13.09
CA GLU A 88 -7.57 8.13 -12.26
C GLU A 88 -8.90 7.78 -11.58
N LEU A 89 -8.96 7.97 -10.26
CA LEU A 89 -10.13 7.69 -9.43
C LEU A 89 -10.55 8.95 -8.65
N ASP A 90 -11.85 9.10 -8.42
CA ASP A 90 -12.38 10.09 -7.49
C ASP A 90 -12.60 9.44 -6.11
N PRO A 91 -11.89 9.88 -5.08
CA PRO A 91 -12.07 9.36 -3.71
C PRO A 91 -13.46 9.56 -3.13
N ARG A 92 -14.26 10.46 -3.68
CA ARG A 92 -15.64 10.72 -3.27
C ARG A 92 -16.65 9.80 -3.94
N GLY A 93 -16.20 9.05 -4.96
CA GLY A 93 -17.02 8.12 -5.72
C GLY A 93 -16.71 6.66 -5.42
N ASP A 94 -17.01 5.81 -6.40
CA ASP A 94 -16.67 4.39 -6.34
C ASP A 94 -15.17 4.16 -6.60
N LEU A 95 -14.48 3.61 -5.60
CA LEU A 95 -13.06 3.26 -5.64
C LEU A 95 -12.83 1.79 -6.03
N THR A 96 -13.78 1.16 -6.72
CA THR A 96 -13.64 -0.24 -7.13
C THR A 96 -12.97 -0.32 -8.50
N VAL A 97 -11.95 -1.18 -8.62
CA VAL A 97 -11.20 -1.48 -9.85
C VAL A 97 -11.08 -2.99 -10.01
N ASP A 98 -10.96 -3.49 -11.24
CA ASP A 98 -10.76 -4.92 -11.46
C ASP A 98 -9.33 -5.33 -11.01
N SER A 99 -9.23 -6.46 -10.31
CA SER A 99 -7.97 -7.05 -9.89
C SER A 99 -7.18 -7.59 -11.09
N ILE A 100 -5.86 -7.37 -11.08
CA ILE A 100 -4.96 -7.95 -12.08
C ILE A 100 -4.23 -9.20 -11.55
N VAL A 101 -4.58 -9.71 -10.38
CA VAL A 101 -4.03 -10.97 -9.82
C VAL A 101 -4.14 -12.15 -10.78
N PRO A 102 -5.24 -12.30 -11.58
CA PRO A 102 -5.30 -13.35 -12.60
C PRO A 102 -4.23 -13.24 -13.69
N LEU A 103 -3.70 -12.05 -13.91
CA LEU A 103 -2.66 -11.79 -14.88
C LEU A 103 -1.25 -11.96 -14.29
N TRP A 104 -1.03 -11.39 -13.11
CA TRP A 104 0.24 -11.49 -12.37
C TRP A 104 -0.03 -11.82 -10.91
N ARG A 105 0.35 -13.00 -10.48
CA ARG A 105 0.14 -13.44 -9.09
C ARG A 105 0.79 -12.52 -8.04
N GLY A 106 1.89 -11.86 -8.39
CA GLY A 106 2.54 -10.89 -7.51
C GLY A 106 1.70 -9.65 -7.19
N ALA A 107 0.66 -9.38 -7.98
CA ALA A 107 -0.27 -8.29 -7.71
C ALA A 107 -1.08 -8.47 -6.42
N ASP A 108 -1.28 -9.70 -5.94
CA ASP A 108 -2.04 -10.01 -4.72
C ASP A 108 -1.61 -9.11 -3.55
N TRP A 109 -0.34 -9.10 -3.22
CA TRP A 109 0.16 -8.33 -2.08
C TRP A 109 0.18 -6.82 -2.33
N LEU A 110 0.51 -6.43 -3.56
CA LEU A 110 0.55 -5.03 -3.96
C LEU A 110 -0.84 -4.38 -3.97
N GLU A 111 -1.86 -5.10 -4.46
CA GLU A 111 -3.25 -4.65 -4.41
C GLU A 111 -3.78 -4.56 -2.98
N ARG A 112 -3.42 -5.50 -2.11
CA ARG A 112 -3.74 -5.45 -0.68
C ARG A 112 -3.09 -4.24 0.02
N GLU A 113 -1.86 -3.88 -0.33
CA GLU A 113 -1.20 -2.67 0.18
C GLU A 113 -1.97 -1.43 -0.24
N VAL A 114 -2.34 -1.32 -1.52
CA VAL A 114 -3.14 -0.19 -2.03
C VAL A 114 -4.51 -0.13 -1.35
N TYR A 115 -5.17 -1.26 -1.18
CA TYR A 115 -6.42 -1.33 -0.42
C TYR A 115 -6.23 -0.83 1.01
N ASP A 116 -5.21 -1.31 1.71
CA ASP A 116 -4.96 -0.98 3.10
C ASP A 116 -4.64 0.52 3.29
N MET A 117 -3.80 1.07 2.42
CA MET A 117 -3.30 2.45 2.55
C MET A 117 -4.21 3.52 1.94
N PHE A 118 -4.97 3.19 0.89
CA PHE A 118 -5.78 4.16 0.14
C PHE A 118 -7.28 3.84 0.09
N GLY A 119 -7.69 2.61 0.40
CA GLY A 119 -9.10 2.20 0.39
C GLY A 119 -9.64 1.83 -0.99
N VAL A 120 -8.79 1.53 -1.95
CA VAL A 120 -9.21 1.06 -3.27
C VAL A 120 -9.59 -0.41 -3.18
N ALA A 121 -10.83 -0.75 -3.57
CA ALA A 121 -11.30 -2.13 -3.60
C ALA A 121 -10.98 -2.79 -4.95
N PHE A 122 -10.40 -3.99 -4.92
CA PHE A 122 -10.06 -4.75 -6.13
C PHE A 122 -11.05 -5.87 -6.35
N ARG A 123 -11.94 -5.71 -7.34
CA ARG A 123 -12.96 -6.69 -7.68
C ARG A 123 -12.32 -7.95 -8.27
N GLY A 124 -12.67 -9.11 -7.74
CA GLY A 124 -12.09 -10.39 -8.17
C GLY A 124 -10.74 -10.71 -7.53
N HIS A 125 -10.27 -9.91 -6.58
CA HIS A 125 -9.12 -10.26 -5.76
C HIS A 125 -9.45 -11.49 -4.88
N PRO A 126 -8.55 -12.49 -4.79
CA PRO A 126 -8.86 -13.74 -4.09
C PRO A 126 -8.98 -13.59 -2.56
N ASP A 127 -8.25 -12.65 -1.96
CA ASP A 127 -8.20 -12.45 -0.50
C ASP A 127 -7.88 -10.98 -0.17
N LEU A 128 -8.85 -10.08 -0.40
CA LEU A 128 -8.69 -8.64 -0.18
C LEU A 128 -8.86 -8.29 1.31
N ARG A 129 -7.76 -8.28 2.05
CA ARG A 129 -7.69 -7.90 3.46
C ARG A 129 -6.48 -7.00 3.71
N ARG A 130 -6.45 -6.31 4.84
CA ARG A 130 -5.30 -5.47 5.22
C ARG A 130 -4.01 -6.29 5.29
N ILE A 131 -2.87 -5.63 5.06
CA ILE A 131 -1.55 -6.27 5.04
C ILE A 131 -0.52 -5.52 5.90
N LEU A 132 -0.55 -4.20 5.94
CA LEU A 132 0.37 -3.37 6.72
C LEU A 132 -0.23 -2.98 8.08
N MET A 133 -1.51 -2.63 8.09
CA MET A 133 -2.23 -2.38 9.33
C MET A 133 -2.86 -3.69 9.84
N TRP A 134 -3.08 -3.79 11.15
CA TRP A 134 -3.76 -4.96 11.73
C TRP A 134 -5.20 -5.05 11.23
N GLU A 135 -5.74 -6.25 11.20
CA GLU A 135 -7.01 -6.56 10.53
C GLU A 135 -8.19 -5.74 11.05
N THR A 136 -8.23 -5.49 12.36
CA THR A 136 -9.29 -4.71 13.03
C THR A 136 -9.05 -3.19 13.02
N TYR A 137 -8.06 -2.70 12.27
CA TYR A 137 -7.78 -1.27 12.17
C TYR A 137 -8.94 -0.50 11.54
N ALA A 138 -9.59 0.36 12.32
CA ALA A 138 -10.83 1.04 11.94
C ALA A 138 -10.67 2.55 11.67
N GLU A 139 -9.46 3.11 11.82
CA GLU A 139 -9.25 4.56 11.66
C GLU A 139 -9.39 5.07 10.22
N GLY A 140 -9.29 4.19 9.23
CA GLY A 140 -9.38 4.50 7.81
C GLY A 140 -8.15 4.05 7.03
N HIS A 141 -7.68 4.89 6.11
CA HIS A 141 -6.59 4.57 5.19
C HIS A 141 -5.46 5.59 5.36
N PRO A 142 -4.30 5.17 5.94
CA PRO A 142 -3.28 6.10 6.43
C PRO A 142 -2.62 6.99 5.39
N LEU A 143 -2.58 6.60 4.12
CA LEU A 143 -1.96 7.41 3.06
C LEU A 143 -2.93 8.35 2.33
N ARG A 144 -4.21 8.35 2.71
CA ARG A 144 -5.19 9.32 2.21
C ARG A 144 -4.89 10.73 2.73
N LYS A 145 -5.14 11.73 1.90
CA LYS A 145 -4.89 13.14 2.27
C LYS A 145 -5.83 13.68 3.35
N ASP A 146 -6.99 13.06 3.51
CA ASP A 146 -7.94 13.34 4.59
C ASP A 146 -7.60 12.65 5.91
N PHE A 147 -6.61 11.76 5.90
CA PHE A 147 -6.14 11.09 7.11
C PHE A 147 -5.18 12.01 7.88
N PRO A 148 -5.38 12.21 9.21
CA PRO A 148 -4.54 13.09 9.99
C PRO A 148 -3.13 12.49 10.22
N LEU A 149 -2.08 13.32 10.12
CA LEU A 149 -0.68 12.89 10.25
C LEU A 149 -0.37 12.18 11.58
N ARG A 150 -1.11 12.48 12.63
CA ARG A 150 -0.91 11.88 13.97
C ARG A 150 -1.82 10.68 14.25
N GLY A 151 -2.62 10.24 13.25
CA GLY A 151 -3.70 9.30 13.47
C GLY A 151 -4.91 9.94 14.17
N ARG A 152 -5.98 9.18 14.35
CA ARG A 152 -7.23 9.61 15.03
C ARG A 152 -7.21 9.26 16.51
N PHE A 153 -6.49 8.22 16.88
CA PHE A 153 -6.33 7.77 18.25
C PHE A 153 -4.94 8.11 18.82
N SER A 154 -4.84 8.16 20.14
CA SER A 154 -3.54 8.30 20.78
C SER A 154 -2.64 7.09 20.48
N ARG A 155 -1.32 7.29 20.53
CA ARG A 155 -0.37 6.18 20.33
C ARG A 155 -0.61 5.01 21.30
N ALA A 156 -0.95 5.29 22.54
CA ALA A 156 -1.25 4.26 23.53
C ALA A 156 -2.50 3.46 23.17
N GLU A 157 -3.53 4.10 22.61
CA GLU A 157 -4.73 3.43 22.16
C GLU A 157 -4.48 2.57 20.92
N GLN A 158 -3.71 3.09 19.95
CA GLN A 158 -3.31 2.32 18.76
C GLN A 158 -2.52 1.06 19.14
N VAL A 159 -1.56 1.19 20.06
CA VAL A 159 -0.78 0.04 20.56
C VAL A 159 -1.69 -0.97 21.25
N ARG A 160 -2.62 -0.51 22.08
CA ARG A 160 -3.59 -1.41 22.76
C ARG A 160 -4.46 -2.17 21.76
N GLN A 161 -4.97 -1.50 20.73
CA GLN A 161 -5.78 -2.13 19.68
C GLN A 161 -4.96 -3.13 18.86
N ALA A 162 -3.73 -2.79 18.50
CA ALA A 162 -2.83 -3.68 17.77
C ALA A 162 -2.50 -4.94 18.58
N LEU A 163 -2.20 -4.79 19.86
CA LEU A 163 -1.94 -5.93 20.76
C LEU A 163 -3.18 -6.80 20.96
N ALA A 164 -4.36 -6.19 21.06
CA ALA A 164 -5.62 -6.94 21.19
C ALA A 164 -5.97 -7.73 19.91
N ALA A 165 -5.58 -7.22 18.74
CA ALA A 165 -5.81 -7.87 17.45
C ALA A 165 -4.80 -9.00 17.17
N ASN A 166 -3.63 -8.96 17.81
CA ASN A 166 -2.59 -9.97 17.65
C ASN A 166 -2.22 -10.60 18.99
N PRO A 167 -2.87 -11.71 19.40
CA PRO A 167 -2.59 -12.39 20.68
C PRO A 167 -1.12 -12.80 20.84
N GLU A 168 -0.43 -13.11 19.75
CA GLU A 168 0.97 -13.52 19.77
C GLU A 168 1.92 -12.36 20.15
N ALA A 169 1.51 -11.12 19.92
CA ALA A 169 2.30 -9.93 20.30
C ALA A 169 2.43 -9.77 21.83
N HIS A 170 1.55 -10.42 22.61
CA HIS A 170 1.65 -10.47 24.07
C HIS A 170 2.80 -11.35 24.57
N TYR A 171 3.38 -12.15 23.69
CA TYR A 171 4.49 -13.07 24.00
C TYR A 171 5.82 -12.62 23.39
N SER A 172 5.99 -11.33 23.07
CA SER A 172 7.29 -10.86 22.61
C SER A 172 8.34 -11.08 23.71
N LEU A 173 9.49 -11.62 23.33
CA LEU A 173 10.59 -11.91 24.26
C LEU A 173 11.03 -10.68 25.07
N GLU A 174 10.88 -9.48 24.50
CA GLU A 174 11.22 -8.23 25.17
C GLU A 174 10.23 -7.88 26.29
N GLU A 175 8.92 -8.08 26.08
CA GLU A 175 7.91 -7.82 27.12
C GLU A 175 7.95 -8.85 28.25
N LEU A 176 8.18 -10.11 27.91
CA LEU A 176 8.44 -11.16 28.91
C LEU A 176 9.71 -10.86 29.71
N SER A 177 10.75 -10.37 29.05
CA SER A 177 12.01 -9.98 29.70
C SER A 177 11.82 -8.79 30.63
N ILE A 178 11.05 -7.76 30.23
CA ILE A 178 10.78 -6.59 31.08
C ILE A 178 9.89 -6.95 32.26
N ALA A 179 8.84 -7.75 32.06
CA ALA A 179 7.96 -8.20 33.15
C ALA A 179 8.71 -9.08 34.13
N ALA A 180 9.48 -10.05 33.67
CA ALA A 180 10.31 -10.91 34.48
C ALA A 180 11.37 -10.12 35.25
N ALA A 181 12.05 -9.18 34.58
CA ALA A 181 13.04 -8.31 35.19
C ALA A 181 12.40 -7.41 36.28
N TYR A 182 11.16 -6.94 36.09
CA TYR A 182 10.45 -6.17 37.10
C TYR A 182 10.14 -6.99 38.34
N ASP A 183 9.75 -8.24 38.17
CA ASP A 183 9.44 -9.14 39.28
C ASP A 183 10.69 -9.60 40.08
N GLU A 184 11.85 -9.60 39.41
CA GLU A 184 13.15 -9.89 40.05
C GLU A 184 13.77 -8.68 40.77
N LEU A 185 13.25 -7.47 40.56
CA LEU A 185 13.75 -6.26 41.21
C LEU A 185 13.50 -6.32 42.76
N PRO A 186 14.44 -5.80 43.56
CA PRO A 186 14.25 -5.62 45.00
C PRO A 186 13.00 -4.80 45.32
N PRO A 187 12.31 -5.09 46.43
CA PRO A 187 11.02 -4.44 46.76
C PRO A 187 11.11 -2.90 46.81
N ASP A 188 12.20 -2.35 47.31
CA ASP A 188 12.48 -0.91 47.37
C ASP A 188 12.59 -0.28 46.00
N MET A 189 13.18 -0.99 45.02
CA MET A 189 13.33 -0.53 43.67
C MET A 189 12.01 -0.59 42.91
N ARG A 190 11.18 -1.60 43.09
CA ARG A 190 9.82 -1.68 42.54
C ARG A 190 8.94 -0.53 43.06
N GLU A 191 9.06 -0.19 44.33
CA GLU A 191 8.29 0.91 44.92
C GLU A 191 8.75 2.30 44.36
N ARG A 192 10.05 2.51 44.17
CA ARG A 192 10.60 3.70 43.56
C ARG A 192 10.12 3.86 42.11
N LEU A 193 10.11 2.79 41.32
CA LEU A 193 9.57 2.80 39.97
C LEU A 193 8.08 3.14 39.91
N ARG A 194 7.28 2.60 40.86
CA ARG A 194 5.86 2.96 41.00
C ARG A 194 5.64 4.45 41.27
N ARG A 195 6.56 5.08 42.05
CA ARG A 195 6.49 6.51 42.37
C ARG A 195 7.03 7.38 41.23
N GLY A 196 7.50 6.81 40.13
CA GLY A 196 8.08 7.56 39.00
C GLY A 196 9.43 8.21 39.31
N GLU A 197 10.12 7.80 40.36
CA GLU A 197 11.44 8.30 40.72
C GLU A 197 12.48 7.72 39.75
N ARG A 198 13.00 8.56 38.83
CA ARG A 198 14.11 8.16 37.96
C ARG A 198 15.38 8.02 38.81
N GLY A 199 15.90 6.80 38.90
CA GLY A 199 17.19 6.55 39.55
C GLY A 199 18.30 7.35 38.89
N ARG A 200 19.11 8.08 39.67
CA ARG A 200 20.41 8.58 39.20
C ARG A 200 21.29 7.35 38.95
N ILE A 201 21.75 7.20 37.71
CA ILE A 201 22.80 6.26 37.37
C ILE A 201 24.08 6.80 38.08
N PRO A 202 24.70 6.07 39.02
CA PRO A 202 25.97 6.48 39.57
C PRO A 202 27.00 6.42 38.43
N HIS A 203 27.56 7.57 38.09
CA HIS A 203 28.75 7.60 37.24
C HIS A 203 29.87 6.96 38.05
N SER A 204 30.37 5.80 37.60
CA SER A 204 31.63 5.22 38.12
C SER A 204 32.78 6.17 37.80
N GLU A 205 33.45 6.62 38.84
CA GLU A 205 34.75 7.25 38.75
C GLU A 205 35.81 6.29 38.17
#